data_9dfa898af90388288f7107f31958b88d
#
_entry.id   9dfa898af90388288f7107f31958b88d
#
_cell.length_a   1.000
_cell.length_b   1.000
_cell.length_c   1.000
_cell.angle_alpha   90.00
_cell.angle_beta   90.00
_cell.angle_gamma   90.00
#
_symmetry.space_group_name_H-M   'P 1'
#
loop_
_entity.id
_entity.type
_entity.pdbx_description
1 polymer ?
#
loop_
_entity_poly.entity_id
_entity_poly.type
_entity_poly.pdbx_seq_one_letter_code
_entity_poly.pdbx_strand_id
1 'polypeptide(L)'
;FENNTLVHKQTVVSTDILPPGERNKGSAAIKISPDGRHLYASNRGSTNNIAIFKIAADGLLSKVGEQATDAHPRDFLIDKSGRWLLVASRDGNSVKVYRVNTHTGLLADAGQSVSLPKPVMLLAY
;
A
#
# COMPACT_ATOMS: atom_id res chain seq x y z
N PHE A 1 -16.91 -0.45 15.98
CA PHE A 1 -17.72 0.26 16.98
C PHE A 1 -18.33 -0.75 17.96
N GLU A 2 -18.21 -0.49 19.22
CA GLU A 2 -18.90 -1.22 20.26
C GLU A 2 -19.83 -0.23 20.99
N ASN A 3 -21.13 -0.50 21.05
CA ASN A 3 -22.15 0.36 21.64
C ASN A 3 -22.08 1.82 21.12
N ASN A 4 -21.91 2.02 19.81
CA ASN A 4 -21.71 3.32 19.17
C ASN A 4 -20.45 4.08 19.60
N THR A 5 -19.50 3.41 20.21
CA THR A 5 -18.22 3.99 20.64
C THR A 5 -17.08 3.45 19.77
N LEU A 6 -16.17 4.32 19.37
CA LEU A 6 -14.95 3.93 18.68
C LEU A 6 -13.99 3.28 19.69
N VAL A 7 -13.63 2.02 19.47
CA VAL A 7 -12.73 1.26 20.33
C VAL A 7 -11.44 0.95 19.58
N HIS A 8 -10.30 1.28 20.21
CA HIS A 8 -8.98 0.91 19.69
C HIS A 8 -8.79 -0.61 19.84
N LYS A 9 -8.49 -1.29 18.74
CA LYS A 9 -8.27 -2.75 18.71
C LYS A 9 -6.81 -3.14 18.51
N GLN A 10 -6.07 -2.38 17.69
CA GLN A 10 -4.70 -2.73 17.33
C GLN A 10 -3.93 -1.51 16.81
N THR A 11 -2.63 -1.51 17.03
CA THR A 11 -1.66 -0.66 16.33
C THR A 11 -0.68 -1.55 15.58
N VAL A 12 -0.44 -1.29 14.30
CA VAL A 12 0.54 -2.00 13.49
C VAL A 12 1.56 -1.04 12.89
N VAL A 13 2.79 -1.49 12.75
CA VAL A 13 3.86 -0.73 12.11
C VAL A 13 3.84 -0.99 10.61
N SER A 14 3.81 0.08 9.80
CA SER A 14 3.74 -0.03 8.34
C SER A 14 5.09 -0.31 7.69
N THR A 15 6.22 0.03 8.35
CA THR A 15 7.55 -0.29 7.84
C THR A 15 8.52 -0.60 8.97
N ASP A 16 9.36 -1.62 8.76
CA ASP A 16 10.44 -2.00 9.67
C ASP A 16 11.80 -1.48 9.18
N ILE A 17 11.83 -0.91 7.97
CA ILE A 17 13.05 -0.45 7.29
C ILE A 17 13.14 1.06 7.44
N LEU A 18 13.60 1.53 8.59
CA LEU A 18 13.95 2.93 8.79
C LEU A 18 15.46 3.05 8.99
N PRO A 19 16.14 3.97 8.27
CA PRO A 19 17.52 4.30 8.58
C PRO A 19 17.66 4.76 10.04
N PRO A 20 18.79 4.46 10.71
CA PRO A 20 19.02 4.91 12.08
C PRO A 20 18.85 6.44 12.20
N GLY A 21 18.05 6.88 13.18
CA GLY A 21 17.79 8.29 13.42
C GLY A 21 16.75 8.97 12.52
N GLU A 22 16.26 8.28 11.48
CA GLU A 22 15.20 8.79 10.63
C GLU A 22 13.83 8.23 11.04
N ARG A 23 12.82 9.09 10.97
CA ARG A 23 11.41 8.68 11.10
C ARG A 23 10.77 8.77 9.74
N ASN A 24 10.08 7.70 9.32
CA ASN A 24 9.24 7.77 8.13
C ASN A 24 8.19 8.87 8.33
N LYS A 25 8.27 9.91 7.52
CA LYS A 25 7.51 11.15 7.72
C LYS A 25 6.15 11.14 7.05
N GLY A 26 5.72 10.05 6.44
CA GLY A 26 4.41 10.04 5.82
C GLY A 26 3.93 8.70 5.30
N SER A 27 2.78 8.29 5.77
CA SER A 27 1.88 7.43 5.03
C SER A 27 1.05 8.28 4.08
N ALA A 28 0.54 7.72 2.99
CA ALA A 28 -0.28 8.47 2.04
C ALA A 28 -1.63 7.81 1.82
N ALA A 29 -1.68 6.66 1.15
CA ALA A 29 -2.91 5.95 0.83
C ALA A 29 -3.00 4.63 1.60
N ILE A 30 -4.24 4.22 1.88
CA ILE A 30 -4.57 2.94 2.48
C ILE A 30 -5.79 2.36 1.75
N LYS A 31 -5.71 1.09 1.32
CA LYS A 31 -6.80 0.42 0.59
C LYS A 31 -6.87 -1.05 0.93
N ILE A 32 -8.07 -1.59 0.90
CA ILE A 32 -8.36 -3.02 1.11
C ILE A 32 -8.54 -3.69 -0.27
N SER A 33 -8.05 -4.90 -0.42
CA SER A 33 -8.29 -5.71 -1.61
C SER A 33 -9.79 -5.97 -1.82
N PRO A 34 -10.27 -6.13 -3.07
CA PRO A 34 -11.68 -6.35 -3.35
C PRO A 34 -12.30 -7.57 -2.63
N ASP A 35 -11.48 -8.59 -2.34
CA ASP A 35 -11.89 -9.79 -1.59
C ASP A 35 -11.88 -9.61 -0.06
N GLY A 36 -11.46 -8.43 0.43
CA GLY A 36 -11.42 -8.11 1.86
C GLY A 36 -10.32 -8.81 2.65
N ARG A 37 -9.38 -9.54 2.01
CA ARG A 37 -8.38 -10.36 2.70
C ARG A 37 -7.06 -9.67 2.98
N HIS A 38 -6.76 -8.61 2.25
CA HIS A 38 -5.49 -7.88 2.39
C HIS A 38 -5.71 -6.37 2.46
N LEU A 39 -4.84 -5.72 3.22
CA LEU A 39 -4.78 -4.27 3.32
C LEU A 39 -3.39 -3.81 2.86
N TYR A 40 -3.37 -2.75 2.07
CA TYR A 40 -2.17 -2.12 1.53
C TYR A 40 -2.08 -0.69 2.04
N ALA A 41 -0.86 -0.27 2.41
CA ALA A 41 -0.61 1.10 2.85
C ALA A 41 0.69 1.62 2.23
N SER A 42 0.65 2.81 1.62
CA SER A 42 1.84 3.41 1.04
C SER A 42 2.60 4.25 2.07
N ASN A 43 3.93 4.06 2.12
CA ASN A 43 4.87 4.85 2.89
C ASN A 43 5.75 5.67 1.96
N ARG A 44 5.99 6.92 2.34
CA ARG A 44 6.80 7.89 1.60
C ARG A 44 7.74 8.64 2.55
N GLY A 45 8.80 9.20 2.03
CA GLY A 45 9.81 9.91 2.81
C GLY A 45 11.12 9.14 2.81
N SER A 46 11.63 8.75 3.97
CA SER A 46 12.87 7.95 4.08
C SER A 46 12.71 6.52 3.56
N THR A 47 11.49 5.99 3.53
CA THR A 47 11.13 4.73 2.86
C THR A 47 10.03 4.98 1.84
N ASN A 48 10.15 4.33 0.67
CA ASN A 48 9.14 4.40 -0.39
C ASN A 48 8.72 2.98 -0.72
N ASN A 49 7.58 2.56 -0.17
CA ASN A 49 7.08 1.20 -0.32
C ASN A 49 5.56 1.11 -0.16
N ILE A 50 5.02 -0.06 -0.49
CA ILE A 50 3.68 -0.50 -0.11
C ILE A 50 3.84 -1.55 0.99
N ALA A 51 3.37 -1.27 2.18
CA ALA A 51 3.23 -2.26 3.26
C ALA A 51 1.99 -3.13 3.01
N ILE A 52 2.11 -4.42 3.27
CA ILE A 52 1.11 -5.43 2.94
C ILE A 52 0.72 -6.16 4.21
N PHE A 53 -0.58 -6.19 4.50
CA PHE A 53 -1.13 -6.85 5.68
C PHE A 53 -2.21 -7.85 5.27
N LYS A 54 -2.23 -8.99 5.96
CA LYS A 54 -3.36 -9.92 5.94
C LYS A 54 -4.40 -9.46 6.96
N ILE A 55 -5.68 -9.54 6.59
CA ILE A 55 -6.82 -9.26 7.45
C ILE A 55 -7.34 -10.60 7.97
N ALA A 56 -7.33 -10.79 9.28
CA ALA A 56 -7.91 -11.97 9.93
C ALA A 56 -9.44 -11.88 10.01
N ALA A 57 -10.10 -12.99 10.33
CA ALA A 57 -11.56 -13.04 10.43
C ALA A 57 -12.14 -12.09 11.52
N ASP A 58 -11.36 -11.80 12.55
CA ASP A 58 -11.69 -10.83 13.60
C ASP A 58 -11.33 -9.37 13.24
N GLY A 59 -10.81 -9.14 12.01
CA GLY A 59 -10.41 -7.85 11.48
C GLY A 59 -9.01 -7.39 11.91
N LEU A 60 -8.28 -8.18 12.69
CA LEU A 60 -6.91 -7.85 13.07
C LEU A 60 -5.95 -8.01 11.88
N LEU A 61 -4.90 -7.18 11.88
CA LEU A 61 -3.91 -7.14 10.81
C LEU A 61 -2.62 -7.86 11.24
N SER A 62 -2.06 -8.62 10.32
CA SER A 62 -0.71 -9.15 10.41
C SER A 62 0.09 -8.76 9.17
N LYS A 63 1.28 -8.18 9.37
CA LYS A 63 2.15 -7.79 8.27
C LYS A 63 2.68 -9.03 7.56
N VAL A 64 2.57 -9.04 6.24
CA VAL A 64 3.05 -10.15 5.39
C VAL A 64 4.21 -9.75 4.48
N GLY A 65 4.43 -8.48 4.26
CA GLY A 65 5.55 -8.00 3.46
C GLY A 65 5.54 -6.51 3.16
N GLU A 66 6.54 -6.10 2.40
CA GLU A 66 6.69 -4.77 1.84
C GLU A 66 7.15 -4.87 0.39
N GLN A 67 6.64 -4.00 -0.48
CA GLN A 67 7.08 -3.85 -1.86
C GLN A 67 7.69 -2.46 -2.05
N ALA A 68 8.98 -2.41 -2.41
CA ALA A 68 9.64 -1.17 -2.77
C ALA A 68 8.97 -0.54 -4.00
N THR A 69 8.89 0.79 -4.02
CA THR A 69 8.31 1.58 -5.11
C THR A 69 9.28 2.66 -5.58
N ASP A 70 8.92 3.36 -6.64
CA ASP A 70 9.58 4.62 -6.97
C ASP A 70 9.27 5.69 -5.91
N ALA A 71 10.01 6.81 -5.96
CA ALA A 71 9.99 7.83 -4.92
C ALA A 71 8.60 8.46 -4.74
N HIS A 72 8.19 8.56 -3.49
CA HIS A 72 6.97 9.21 -3.04
C HIS A 72 5.68 8.59 -3.60
N PRO A 73 5.35 7.32 -3.24
CA PRO A 73 4.10 6.67 -3.64
C PRO A 73 2.91 7.39 -2.98
N ARG A 74 2.31 8.32 -3.73
CA ARG A 74 1.28 9.23 -3.23
C ARG A 74 -0.08 8.57 -3.16
N ASP A 75 -0.40 7.76 -4.15
CA ASP A 75 -1.64 7.00 -4.24
C ASP A 75 -1.40 5.69 -4.98
N PHE A 76 -2.29 4.75 -4.81
CA PHE A 76 -2.31 3.51 -5.57
C PHE A 76 -3.75 3.05 -5.81
N LEU A 77 -3.96 2.26 -6.84
CA LEU A 77 -5.23 1.68 -7.21
C LEU A 77 -5.11 0.16 -7.23
N ILE A 78 -6.08 -0.54 -6.66
CA ILE A 78 -6.26 -1.98 -6.86
C ILE A 78 -7.41 -2.15 -7.86
N ASP A 79 -7.17 -2.90 -8.94
CA ASP A 79 -8.20 -3.14 -9.95
C ASP A 79 -9.36 -3.99 -9.39
N LYS A 80 -10.49 -3.97 -10.05
CA LYS A 80 -11.70 -4.69 -9.60
C LYS A 80 -11.51 -6.21 -9.50
N SER A 81 -10.56 -6.78 -10.27
CA SER A 81 -10.23 -8.20 -10.19
C SER A 81 -9.35 -8.55 -8.99
N GLY A 82 -8.76 -7.56 -8.32
CA GLY A 82 -7.80 -7.73 -7.23
C GLY A 82 -6.45 -8.30 -7.67
N ARG A 83 -6.18 -8.43 -8.99
CA ARG A 83 -4.95 -9.03 -9.52
C ARG A 83 -3.87 -8.03 -9.89
N TRP A 84 -4.20 -6.76 -9.96
CA TRP A 84 -3.30 -5.69 -10.35
C TRP A 84 -3.36 -4.53 -9.36
N LEU A 85 -2.21 -3.99 -9.03
CA LEU A 85 -2.06 -2.79 -8.21
C LEU A 85 -1.18 -1.80 -8.97
N LEU A 86 -1.69 -0.60 -9.18
CA LEU A 86 -0.99 0.50 -9.86
C LEU A 86 -0.57 1.52 -8.82
N VAL A 87 0.70 1.94 -8.82
CA VAL A 87 1.24 2.91 -7.87
C VAL A 87 1.60 4.20 -8.59
N ALA A 88 1.02 5.30 -8.15
CA ALA A 88 1.38 6.66 -8.57
C ALA A 88 2.50 7.20 -7.68
N SER A 89 3.72 7.25 -8.21
CA SER A 89 4.91 7.75 -7.52
C SER A 89 5.19 9.19 -7.93
N ARG A 90 4.80 10.14 -7.07
CA ARG A 90 4.85 11.58 -7.38
C ARG A 90 6.25 12.05 -7.78
N ASP A 91 7.24 11.78 -6.94
CA ASP A 91 8.61 12.25 -7.16
C ASP A 91 9.40 11.30 -8.08
N GLY A 92 8.92 10.06 -8.23
CA GLY A 92 9.39 9.12 -9.24
C GLY A 92 8.86 9.41 -10.65
N ASN A 93 7.91 10.34 -10.81
CA ASN A 93 7.29 10.69 -12.08
C ASN A 93 6.80 9.46 -12.87
N SER A 94 6.21 8.51 -12.18
CA SER A 94 5.80 7.22 -12.77
C SER A 94 4.49 6.70 -12.21
N VAL A 95 3.81 5.93 -13.02
CA VAL A 95 2.79 4.97 -12.58
C VAL A 95 3.29 3.58 -12.92
N LYS A 96 3.55 2.75 -11.91
CA LYS A 96 4.00 1.36 -12.06
C LYS A 96 2.90 0.36 -11.77
N VAL A 97 2.96 -0.76 -12.49
CA VAL A 97 2.00 -1.86 -12.35
C VAL A 97 2.66 -3.02 -11.60
N TYR A 98 1.96 -3.52 -10.60
CA TYR A 98 2.35 -4.69 -9.82
C TYR A 98 1.29 -5.78 -9.97
N ARG A 99 1.74 -7.03 -10.09
CA ARG A 99 0.87 -8.20 -10.00
C ARG A 99 0.64 -8.54 -8.53
N VAL A 100 -0.61 -8.78 -8.16
CA VAL A 100 -1.01 -9.20 -6.82
C VAL A 100 -1.12 -10.72 -6.78
N ASN A 101 -0.44 -11.35 -5.84
CA ASN A 101 -0.76 -12.73 -5.47
C ASN A 101 -1.96 -12.70 -4.53
N THR A 102 -3.13 -13.12 -5.01
CA THR A 102 -4.39 -13.03 -4.27
C THR A 102 -4.45 -13.95 -3.05
N HIS A 103 -3.58 -14.97 -2.93
CA HIS A 103 -3.49 -15.81 -1.74
C HIS A 103 -2.64 -15.20 -0.65
N THR A 104 -1.46 -14.65 -1.00
CA THR A 104 -0.50 -14.12 -0.03
C THR A 104 -0.60 -12.60 0.15
N GLY A 105 -1.24 -11.89 -0.79
CA GLY A 105 -1.25 -10.43 -0.87
C GLY A 105 0.04 -9.82 -1.42
N LEU A 106 1.10 -10.60 -1.61
CA LEU A 106 2.40 -10.09 -2.04
C LEU A 106 2.34 -9.51 -3.46
N LEU A 107 3.15 -8.49 -3.68
CA LEU A 107 3.27 -7.78 -4.95
C LEU A 107 4.53 -8.22 -5.69
N ALA A 108 4.45 -8.26 -7.02
CA ALA A 108 5.60 -8.43 -7.91
C ALA A 108 5.52 -7.39 -9.02
N ASP A 109 6.65 -6.75 -9.34
CA ASP A 109 6.74 -5.80 -10.45
C ASP A 109 6.33 -6.49 -11.75
N ALA A 110 5.36 -5.93 -12.47
CA ALA A 110 4.86 -6.47 -13.74
C ALA A 110 5.73 -6.08 -14.94
N GLY A 111 6.78 -5.29 -14.74
CA GLY A 111 7.63 -4.76 -15.80
C GLY A 111 6.94 -3.70 -16.67
N GLN A 112 5.82 -3.15 -16.20
CA GLN A 112 5.06 -2.12 -16.90
C GLN A 112 5.03 -0.83 -16.11
N SER A 113 5.36 0.28 -16.78
CA SER A 113 5.29 1.62 -16.20
C SER A 113 4.94 2.65 -17.25
N VAL A 114 4.31 3.74 -16.80
CA VAL A 114 4.05 4.93 -17.60
C VAL A 114 4.78 6.10 -16.94
N SER A 115 5.54 6.86 -17.74
CA SER A 115 6.12 8.12 -17.29
C SER A 115 5.03 9.20 -17.28
N LEU A 116 4.81 9.78 -16.11
CA LEU A 116 3.80 10.83 -15.91
C LEU A 116 4.31 11.82 -14.88
N PRO A 117 4.43 13.13 -15.22
CA PRO A 117 4.92 14.12 -14.27
C PRO A 117 4.04 14.24 -13.02
N LYS A 118 4.62 14.00 -11.85
CA LYS A 118 4.02 14.19 -10.52
C LYS A 118 2.59 13.63 -10.36
N PRO A 119 2.35 12.35 -10.64
CA PRO A 119 1.01 11.77 -10.45
C PRO A 119 0.66 11.75 -8.95
N VAL A 120 -0.56 12.13 -8.60
CA VAL A 120 -0.99 12.27 -7.20
C VAL A 120 -2.24 11.47 -6.85
N MET A 121 -2.97 11.01 -7.85
CA MET A 121 -4.21 10.25 -7.66
C MET A 121 -4.47 9.32 -8.86
N LEU A 122 -5.03 8.15 -8.57
CA LEU A 122 -5.50 7.18 -9.56
C LEU A 122 -6.99 6.88 -9.32
N LEU A 123 -7.77 6.92 -10.39
CA LEU A 123 -9.18 6.55 -10.37
C LEU A 123 -9.45 5.51 -11.46
N ALA A 124 -10.30 4.54 -11.16
CA ALA A 124 -10.88 3.61 -12.12
C ALA A 124 -12.42 3.74 -12.11
N TYR A 125 -13.02 3.65 -13.28
CA TYR A 125 -14.46 3.68 -13.49
C TYR A 125 -15.03 2.29 -13.75
#